data_b3fa97f5796d1aa8e68910b5bb132da4
#
_entry.id   b3fa97f5796d1aa8e68910b5bb132da4
#
_cell.length_a   1.000
_cell.length_b   1.000
_cell.length_c   1.000
_cell.angle_alpha   90.00
_cell.angle_beta   90.00
_cell.angle_gamma   90.00
#
_symmetry.space_group_name_H-M   'P 1'
#
loop_
_entity.id
_entity.type
_entity.pdbx_description
1 polymer ?
#
loop_
_entity_poly.entity_id
_entity_poly.type
_entity_poly.pdbx_seq_one_letter_code
_entity_poly.pdbx_strand_id
1 'polypeptide(L)'
;LKLDATKEKQFDEITAKYKKLQEQNFEAAKAQGGKMDRVALGIKGEELREKQAVEMAKVLSAEELEKFNKFVDENSRKRPRYDNKLLEKIKSEAQLSNEEFAVVNAANDAFEKAFNDAHDIYHGNNDVAKEYWNKYDAQRKAAIKSALTPEHFAKFEEIVKGEQFKARE
;
A
#
# COMPACT_ATOMS: atom_id res chain seq x y z
N LEU A 1 -11.54 18.21 9.72
CA LEU A 1 -10.51 18.91 10.48
C LEU A 1 -10.85 20.38 10.62
N LYS A 2 -10.90 20.88 11.86
CA LYS A 2 -11.02 22.30 12.14
C LYS A 2 -9.62 22.83 12.49
N LEU A 3 -9.05 23.62 11.60
CA LEU A 3 -7.72 24.21 11.77
C LEU A 3 -7.86 25.72 11.91
N ASP A 4 -6.94 26.36 12.66
CA ASP A 4 -6.83 27.82 12.63
C ASP A 4 -6.32 28.30 11.27
N ALA A 5 -6.45 29.60 10.98
CA ALA A 5 -6.12 30.16 9.67
C ALA A 5 -4.68 29.92 9.23
N THR A 6 -3.73 29.95 10.17
CA THR A 6 -2.31 29.72 9.89
C THR A 6 -2.05 28.24 9.53
N LYS A 7 -2.58 27.33 10.33
CA LYS A 7 -2.46 25.89 10.07
C LYS A 7 -3.17 25.49 8.77
N GLU A 8 -4.35 26.05 8.53
CA GLU A 8 -5.11 25.79 7.30
C GLU A 8 -4.31 26.19 6.06
N LYS A 9 -3.67 27.35 6.09
CA LYS A 9 -2.81 27.82 4.99
C LYS A 9 -1.64 26.84 4.76
N GLN A 10 -0.95 26.45 5.83
CA GLN A 10 0.17 25.52 5.76
C GLN A 10 -0.29 24.13 5.27
N PHE A 11 -1.42 23.65 5.75
CA PHE A 11 -2.04 22.40 5.32
C PHE A 11 -2.34 22.43 3.82
N ASP A 12 -2.96 23.49 3.34
CA ASP A 12 -3.33 23.63 1.93
C ASP A 12 -2.09 23.73 1.03
N GLU A 13 -1.04 24.43 1.47
CA GLU A 13 0.23 24.51 0.74
C GLU A 13 0.91 23.15 0.59
N ILE A 14 0.95 22.36 1.67
CA ILE A 14 1.51 21.01 1.65
C ILE A 14 0.68 20.09 0.74
N THR A 15 -0.63 20.15 0.88
CA THR A 15 -1.56 19.33 0.07
C THR A 15 -1.38 19.64 -1.43
N ALA A 16 -1.32 20.93 -1.79
CA ALA A 16 -1.14 21.36 -3.18
C ALA A 16 0.22 20.91 -3.73
N LYS A 17 1.28 21.02 -2.94
CA LYS A 17 2.64 20.60 -3.31
C LYS A 17 2.67 19.11 -3.65
N TYR A 18 2.12 18.25 -2.80
CA TYR A 18 2.16 16.80 -3.01
C TYR A 18 1.21 16.34 -4.11
N LYS A 19 0.07 17.02 -4.27
CA LYS A 19 -0.82 16.78 -5.42
C LYS A 19 -0.08 17.03 -6.74
N LYS A 20 0.65 18.13 -6.83
CA LYS A 20 1.45 18.45 -8.02
C LYS A 20 2.55 17.41 -8.26
N LEU A 21 3.25 16.97 -7.22
CA LEU A 21 4.28 15.94 -7.34
C LEU A 21 3.70 14.61 -7.82
N GLN A 22 2.54 14.22 -7.34
CA GLN A 22 1.84 13.02 -7.79
C GLN A 22 1.43 13.12 -9.25
N GLU A 23 0.91 14.27 -9.67
CA GLU A 23 0.56 14.53 -11.07
C GLU A 23 1.80 14.46 -11.97
N GLN A 24 2.93 15.01 -11.54
CA GLN A 24 4.20 14.94 -12.27
C GLN A 24 4.68 13.49 -12.42
N ASN A 25 4.57 12.68 -11.38
CA ASN A 25 4.94 11.26 -11.43
C ASN A 25 4.06 10.49 -12.43
N PHE A 26 2.76 10.77 -12.43
CA PHE A 26 1.82 10.15 -13.36
C PHE A 26 2.11 10.54 -14.81
N GLU A 27 2.34 11.82 -15.06
CA GLU A 27 2.68 12.32 -16.40
C GLU A 27 4.02 11.74 -16.90
N ALA A 28 5.02 11.64 -16.02
CA ALA A 28 6.29 11.01 -16.35
C ALA A 28 6.13 9.53 -16.70
N ALA A 29 5.27 8.81 -15.98
CA ALA A 29 4.98 7.41 -16.26
C ALA A 29 4.29 7.24 -17.63
N LYS A 30 3.36 8.13 -17.97
CA LYS A 30 2.70 8.14 -19.30
C LYS A 30 3.69 8.47 -20.42
N ALA A 31 4.61 9.40 -20.18
CA ALA A 31 5.57 9.85 -21.19
C ALA A 31 6.60 8.80 -21.59
N GLN A 32 6.81 7.77 -20.77
CA GLN A 32 7.73 6.67 -21.10
C GLN A 32 7.25 5.80 -22.26
N GLY A 33 5.97 5.90 -22.62
CA GLY A 33 5.39 5.08 -23.69
C GLY A 33 5.19 3.61 -23.28
N GLY A 34 4.43 2.87 -24.10
CA GLY A 34 4.13 1.47 -23.80
C GLY A 34 3.22 1.27 -22.60
N LYS A 35 3.26 0.08 -22.02
CA LYS A 35 2.45 -0.25 -20.82
C LYS A 35 3.03 0.45 -19.59
N MET A 36 2.18 1.20 -18.89
CA MET A 36 2.58 1.91 -17.67
C MET A 36 3.04 0.93 -16.60
N ASP A 37 4.19 1.17 -16.00
CA ASP A 37 4.68 0.42 -14.85
C ASP A 37 3.95 0.89 -13.58
N ARG A 38 2.86 0.20 -13.25
CA ARG A 38 2.00 0.54 -12.12
C ARG A 38 2.65 0.27 -10.78
N VAL A 39 3.56 -0.72 -10.72
CA VAL A 39 4.31 -1.02 -9.49
C VAL A 39 5.26 0.14 -9.17
N ALA A 40 6.05 0.59 -10.14
CA ALA A 40 6.96 1.71 -9.97
C ALA A 40 6.21 3.00 -9.59
N LEU A 41 5.09 3.27 -10.27
CA LEU A 41 4.25 4.44 -9.95
C LEU A 41 3.70 4.37 -8.52
N GLY A 42 3.25 3.19 -8.10
CA GLY A 42 2.75 2.95 -6.74
C GLY A 42 3.82 3.16 -5.68
N ILE A 43 5.05 2.73 -5.92
CA ILE A 43 6.19 2.95 -5.01
C ILE A 43 6.44 4.44 -4.84
N LYS A 44 6.50 5.20 -5.92
CA LYS A 44 6.69 6.66 -5.88
C LYS A 44 5.55 7.37 -5.13
N GLY A 45 4.31 6.93 -5.36
CA GLY A 45 3.14 7.49 -4.67
C GLY A 45 3.19 7.24 -3.16
N GLU A 46 3.60 6.04 -2.74
CA GLU A 46 3.76 5.70 -1.33
C GLU A 46 4.86 6.54 -0.66
N GLU A 47 6.01 6.70 -1.32
CA GLU A 47 7.09 7.56 -0.85
C GLU A 47 6.63 9.02 -0.66
N LEU A 48 5.83 9.54 -1.60
CA LEU A 48 5.28 10.90 -1.47
C LEU A 48 4.31 11.01 -0.29
N ARG A 49 3.47 9.99 -0.06
CA ARG A 49 2.56 9.99 1.09
C ARG A 49 3.32 9.97 2.41
N GLU A 50 4.39 9.20 2.49
CA GLU A 50 5.25 9.16 3.67
C GLU A 50 5.91 10.51 3.94
N LYS A 51 6.44 11.16 2.90
CA LYS A 51 7.02 12.51 3.00
C LYS A 51 5.98 13.55 3.40
N GLN A 52 4.78 13.47 2.82
CA GLN A 52 3.67 14.36 3.16
C GLN A 52 3.28 14.20 4.63
N ALA A 53 3.21 12.97 5.13
CA ALA A 53 2.91 12.70 6.54
C ALA A 53 3.94 13.32 7.48
N VAL A 54 5.24 13.28 7.13
CA VAL A 54 6.30 13.93 7.90
C VAL A 54 6.11 15.45 7.93
N GLU A 55 5.82 16.07 6.80
CA GLU A 55 5.57 17.52 6.76
C GLU A 55 4.30 17.92 7.52
N MET A 56 3.23 17.12 7.38
CA MET A 56 1.97 17.36 8.12
C MET A 56 2.16 17.23 9.64
N ALA A 57 3.03 16.32 10.10
CA ALA A 57 3.34 16.16 11.51
C ALA A 57 3.96 17.40 12.15
N LYS A 58 4.57 18.26 11.33
CA LYS A 58 5.14 19.53 11.79
C LYS A 58 4.09 20.65 11.94
N VAL A 59 2.95 20.51 11.29
CA VAL A 59 1.88 21.52 11.26
C VAL A 59 0.71 21.11 12.16
N LEU A 60 0.35 19.82 12.15
CA LEU A 60 -0.82 19.29 12.84
C LEU A 60 -0.45 18.79 14.24
N SER A 61 -1.38 18.92 15.19
CA SER A 61 -1.28 18.22 16.47
C SER A 61 -1.37 16.72 16.28
N ALA A 62 -1.01 15.93 17.31
CA ALA A 62 -1.10 14.48 17.25
C ALA A 62 -2.52 14.01 16.91
N GLU A 63 -3.54 14.61 17.50
CA GLU A 63 -4.95 14.29 17.24
C GLU A 63 -5.36 14.66 15.81
N GLU A 64 -4.97 15.85 15.35
CA GLU A 64 -5.24 16.31 13.98
C GLU A 64 -4.54 15.41 12.94
N LEU A 65 -3.29 15.03 13.22
CA LEU A 65 -2.52 14.14 12.37
C LEU A 65 -3.17 12.76 12.27
N GLU A 66 -3.66 12.21 13.37
CA GLU A 66 -4.35 10.93 13.38
C GLU A 66 -5.61 10.96 12.49
N LYS A 67 -6.39 12.03 12.60
CA LYS A 67 -7.57 12.24 11.75
C LYS A 67 -7.21 12.37 10.28
N PHE A 68 -6.15 13.09 9.98
CA PHE A 68 -5.64 13.25 8.61
C PHE A 68 -5.18 11.91 8.04
N ASN A 69 -4.39 11.15 8.79
CA ASN A 69 -3.90 9.84 8.35
C ASN A 69 -5.05 8.87 8.10
N LYS A 70 -6.05 8.88 8.97
CA LYS A 70 -7.25 8.06 8.78
C LYS A 70 -7.99 8.44 7.50
N PHE A 71 -8.16 9.72 7.25
CA PHE A 71 -8.80 10.22 6.01
C PHE A 71 -8.01 9.76 4.77
N VAL A 72 -6.69 9.90 4.79
CA VAL A 72 -5.82 9.45 3.69
C VAL A 72 -5.95 7.95 3.47
N ASP A 73 -5.94 7.15 4.53
CA ASP A 73 -6.08 5.69 4.44
C ASP A 73 -7.44 5.28 3.85
N GLU A 74 -8.50 6.01 4.16
CA GLU A 74 -9.84 5.71 3.66
C GLU A 74 -10.06 6.13 2.20
N ASN A 75 -9.36 7.18 1.74
CA ASN A 75 -9.63 7.83 0.45
C ASN A 75 -8.52 7.69 -0.59
N SER A 76 -7.34 7.19 -0.21
CA SER A 76 -6.23 7.01 -1.14
C SER A 76 -6.25 5.63 -1.79
N ARG A 77 -5.81 5.58 -3.04
CA ARG A 77 -5.56 4.30 -3.71
C ARG A 77 -4.34 3.64 -3.08
N LYS A 78 -4.51 2.44 -2.54
CA LYS A 78 -3.42 1.65 -2.00
C LYS A 78 -2.91 0.67 -3.06
N ARG A 79 -1.62 0.37 -2.98
CA ARG A 79 -1.04 -0.70 -3.77
C ARG A 79 -1.71 -2.03 -3.38
N PRO A 80 -1.97 -2.96 -4.33
CA PRO A 80 -2.60 -4.24 -4.02
C PRO A 80 -1.60 -5.21 -3.36
N ARG A 81 -1.25 -4.93 -2.13
CA ARG A 81 -0.24 -5.71 -1.37
C ARG A 81 -0.43 -5.50 0.12
N TYR A 82 0.26 -6.28 0.94
CA TYR A 82 0.42 -5.92 2.35
C TYR A 82 1.26 -4.64 2.42
N ASP A 83 0.74 -3.59 3.06
CA ASP A 83 1.47 -2.33 3.15
C ASP A 83 2.66 -2.43 4.12
N ASN A 84 3.51 -1.41 4.12
CA ASN A 84 4.72 -1.41 4.95
C ASN A 84 4.42 -1.50 6.43
N LYS A 85 3.35 -0.87 6.89
CA LYS A 85 2.90 -0.94 8.29
C LYS A 85 2.52 -2.37 8.68
N LEU A 86 1.77 -3.05 7.81
CA LEU A 86 1.38 -4.43 8.03
C LEU A 86 2.58 -5.37 7.99
N LEU A 87 3.52 -5.13 7.08
CA LEU A 87 4.76 -5.92 7.01
C LEU A 87 5.59 -5.79 8.29
N GLU A 88 5.73 -4.59 8.84
CA GLU A 88 6.40 -4.38 10.12
C GLU A 88 5.71 -5.11 11.26
N LYS A 89 4.39 -5.05 11.29
CA LYS A 89 3.57 -5.78 12.26
C LYS A 89 3.78 -7.29 12.14
N ILE A 90 3.79 -7.81 10.93
CA ILE A 90 4.06 -9.23 10.66
C ILE A 90 5.44 -9.63 11.19
N LYS A 91 6.46 -8.84 10.87
CA LYS A 91 7.83 -9.13 11.32
C LYS A 91 7.93 -9.15 12.84
N SER A 92 7.40 -8.14 13.51
CA SER A 92 7.53 -8.00 14.98
C SER A 92 6.62 -8.95 15.75
N GLU A 93 5.34 -9.05 15.41
CA GLU A 93 4.38 -9.87 16.16
C GLU A 93 4.53 -11.37 15.91
N ALA A 94 4.85 -11.77 14.69
CA ALA A 94 5.14 -13.17 14.37
C ALA A 94 6.58 -13.54 14.69
N GLN A 95 7.41 -12.59 15.12
CA GLN A 95 8.82 -12.79 15.50
C GLN A 95 9.63 -13.49 14.40
N LEU A 96 9.48 -13.02 13.17
CA LEU A 96 10.12 -13.62 12.01
C LEU A 96 11.63 -13.36 12.02
N SER A 97 12.41 -14.36 11.60
CA SER A 97 13.83 -14.18 11.28
C SER A 97 13.97 -13.29 10.05
N ASN A 98 15.18 -12.79 9.80
CA ASN A 98 15.45 -12.00 8.61
C ASN A 98 15.21 -12.80 7.33
N GLU A 99 15.54 -14.09 7.32
CA GLU A 99 15.31 -14.99 6.18
C GLU A 99 13.82 -15.21 5.94
N GLU A 100 13.05 -15.47 6.99
CA GLU A 100 11.60 -15.63 6.90
C GLU A 100 10.94 -14.35 6.37
N PHE A 101 11.35 -13.20 6.89
CA PHE A 101 10.80 -11.91 6.47
C PHE A 101 11.16 -11.58 5.02
N ALA A 102 12.37 -11.96 4.57
CA ALA A 102 12.76 -11.81 3.17
C ALA A 102 11.83 -12.59 2.23
N VAL A 103 11.42 -13.79 2.61
CA VAL A 103 10.45 -14.58 1.84
C VAL A 103 9.07 -13.92 1.82
N VAL A 104 8.62 -13.39 2.96
CA VAL A 104 7.34 -12.65 3.03
C VAL A 104 7.37 -11.46 2.08
N ASN A 105 8.45 -10.68 2.08
CA ASN A 105 8.60 -9.54 1.17
C ASN A 105 8.62 -9.98 -0.30
N ALA A 106 9.38 -11.02 -0.63
CA ALA A 106 9.46 -11.53 -2.00
C ALA A 106 8.09 -12.04 -2.50
N ALA A 107 7.37 -12.77 -1.68
CA ALA A 107 6.04 -13.27 -2.01
C ALA A 107 5.03 -12.13 -2.19
N ASN A 108 5.12 -11.10 -1.34
CA ASN A 108 4.27 -9.92 -1.42
C ASN A 108 4.53 -9.13 -2.71
N ASP A 109 5.80 -8.95 -3.07
CA ASP A 109 6.19 -8.27 -4.31
C ASP A 109 5.74 -9.06 -5.55
N ALA A 110 5.88 -10.38 -5.52
CA ALA A 110 5.41 -11.26 -6.60
C ALA A 110 3.89 -11.18 -6.77
N PHE A 111 3.14 -11.12 -5.67
CA PHE A 111 1.70 -10.92 -5.69
C PHE A 111 1.33 -9.59 -6.36
N GLU A 112 1.96 -8.51 -5.95
CA GLU A 112 1.69 -7.18 -6.51
C GLU A 112 1.96 -7.16 -8.01
N LYS A 113 3.10 -7.70 -8.43
CA LYS A 113 3.46 -7.76 -9.85
C LYS A 113 2.45 -8.57 -10.65
N ALA A 114 2.11 -9.76 -10.20
CA ALA A 114 1.18 -10.65 -10.89
C ALA A 114 -0.21 -10.02 -11.01
N PHE A 115 -0.70 -9.43 -9.93
CA PHE A 115 -2.00 -8.77 -9.92
C PHE A 115 -2.03 -7.57 -10.84
N ASN A 116 -1.00 -6.72 -10.83
CA ASN A 116 -0.90 -5.57 -11.72
C ASN A 116 -0.73 -5.98 -13.19
N ASP A 117 0.01 -7.05 -13.47
CA ASP A 117 0.17 -7.55 -14.85
C ASP A 117 -1.16 -8.04 -15.43
N ALA A 118 -2.06 -8.54 -14.59
CA ALA A 118 -3.39 -9.01 -15.01
C ALA A 118 -4.42 -7.87 -15.11
N HIS A 119 -4.06 -6.62 -14.79
CA HIS A 119 -4.98 -5.48 -14.74
C HIS A 119 -5.82 -5.31 -16.01
N ASP A 120 -5.21 -5.46 -17.17
CA ASP A 120 -5.94 -5.29 -18.45
C ASP A 120 -7.03 -6.34 -18.67
N ILE A 121 -6.89 -7.50 -18.01
CA ILE A 121 -7.87 -8.60 -18.07
C ILE A 121 -9.07 -8.32 -17.18
N TYR A 122 -8.83 -7.86 -15.93
CA TYR A 122 -9.91 -7.69 -14.95
C TYR A 122 -10.44 -6.26 -14.85
N HIS A 123 -9.86 -5.30 -15.58
CA HIS A 123 -10.26 -3.90 -15.52
C HIS A 123 -11.76 -3.77 -15.80
N GLY A 124 -12.47 -3.09 -14.90
CA GLY A 124 -13.91 -2.88 -15.02
C GLY A 124 -14.77 -4.09 -14.62
N ASN A 125 -14.17 -5.19 -14.14
CA ASN A 125 -14.88 -6.39 -13.72
C ASN A 125 -14.38 -6.85 -12.35
N ASN A 126 -15.13 -6.50 -11.30
CA ASN A 126 -14.76 -6.82 -9.92
C ASN A 126 -14.76 -8.33 -9.64
N ASP A 127 -15.64 -9.11 -10.26
CA ASP A 127 -15.68 -10.56 -10.06
C ASP A 127 -14.42 -11.23 -10.60
N VAL A 128 -13.96 -10.82 -11.78
CA VAL A 128 -12.72 -11.33 -12.37
C VAL A 128 -11.50 -10.85 -11.55
N ALA A 129 -11.50 -9.59 -11.11
CA ALA A 129 -10.44 -9.06 -10.25
C ALA A 129 -10.32 -9.88 -8.96
N LYS A 130 -11.45 -10.24 -8.35
CA LYS A 130 -11.47 -11.07 -7.14
C LYS A 130 -10.89 -12.47 -7.39
N GLU A 131 -11.20 -13.07 -8.54
CA GLU A 131 -10.65 -14.39 -8.91
C GLU A 131 -9.12 -14.34 -9.03
N TYR A 132 -8.59 -13.32 -9.70
CA TYR A 132 -7.14 -13.14 -9.83
C TYR A 132 -6.48 -12.85 -8.48
N TRP A 133 -7.11 -12.00 -7.68
CA TRP A 133 -6.63 -11.73 -6.33
C TRP A 133 -6.51 -13.01 -5.50
N ASN A 134 -7.58 -13.80 -5.46
CA ASN A 134 -7.61 -15.05 -4.68
C ASN A 134 -6.58 -16.05 -5.17
N LYS A 135 -6.40 -16.16 -6.49
CA LYS A 135 -5.40 -17.02 -7.10
C LYS A 135 -3.98 -16.64 -6.67
N TYR A 136 -3.64 -15.35 -6.80
CA TYR A 136 -2.29 -14.90 -6.48
C TYR A 136 -2.05 -14.81 -4.98
N ASP A 137 -3.09 -14.52 -4.19
CA ASP A 137 -3.00 -14.58 -2.74
C ASP A 137 -2.75 -16.01 -2.23
N ALA A 138 -3.40 -17.01 -2.83
CA ALA A 138 -3.13 -18.40 -2.51
C ALA A 138 -1.67 -18.77 -2.81
N GLN A 139 -1.12 -18.32 -3.93
CA GLN A 139 0.29 -18.52 -4.28
C GLN A 139 1.21 -17.81 -3.27
N ARG A 140 0.89 -16.57 -2.88
CA ARG A 140 1.63 -15.82 -1.86
C ARG A 140 1.66 -16.57 -0.54
N LYS A 141 0.51 -17.03 -0.06
CA LYS A 141 0.41 -17.75 1.20
C LYS A 141 1.14 -19.10 1.14
N ALA A 142 1.09 -19.80 0.02
CA ALA A 142 1.81 -21.06 -0.15
C ALA A 142 3.33 -20.86 -0.09
N ALA A 143 3.85 -19.81 -0.75
CA ALA A 143 5.27 -19.47 -0.71
C ALA A 143 5.72 -19.12 0.72
N ILE A 144 4.94 -18.33 1.44
CA ILE A 144 5.23 -17.95 2.83
C ILE A 144 5.18 -19.17 3.73
N LYS A 145 4.16 -20.01 3.60
CA LYS A 145 4.02 -21.25 4.39
C LYS A 145 5.23 -22.17 4.24
N SER A 146 5.79 -22.27 3.04
CA SER A 146 6.95 -23.14 2.78
C SER A 146 8.23 -22.67 3.49
N ALA A 147 8.30 -21.40 3.86
CA ALA A 147 9.50 -20.79 4.44
C ALA A 147 9.41 -20.55 5.94
N LEU A 148 8.21 -20.40 6.49
CA LEU A 148 8.00 -20.12 7.92
C LEU A 148 7.84 -21.43 8.70
N THR A 149 8.19 -21.39 9.99
CA THR A 149 7.82 -22.45 10.91
C THR A 149 6.29 -22.50 11.03
N PRO A 150 5.68 -23.67 11.34
CA PRO A 150 4.23 -23.75 11.51
C PRO A 150 3.67 -22.75 12.52
N GLU A 151 4.40 -22.49 13.60
CA GLU A 151 4.03 -21.54 14.64
C GLU A 151 4.05 -20.11 14.11
N HIS A 152 5.12 -19.70 13.43
CA HIS A 152 5.24 -18.39 12.82
C HIS A 152 4.18 -18.19 11.72
N PHE A 153 3.93 -19.20 10.93
CA PHE A 153 2.89 -19.14 9.89
C PHE A 153 1.50 -18.96 10.48
N ALA A 154 1.18 -19.63 11.58
CA ALA A 154 -0.11 -19.47 12.26
C ALA A 154 -0.31 -18.03 12.74
N LYS A 155 0.73 -17.42 13.29
CA LYS A 155 0.69 -15.99 13.70
C LYS A 155 0.55 -15.06 12.49
N PHE A 156 1.27 -15.35 11.42
CA PHE A 156 1.14 -14.61 10.15
C PHE A 156 -0.30 -14.63 9.64
N GLU A 157 -0.93 -15.80 9.58
CA GLU A 157 -2.32 -15.94 9.13
C GLU A 157 -3.28 -15.11 9.98
N GLU A 158 -3.10 -15.11 11.29
CA GLU A 158 -3.92 -14.31 12.21
C GLU A 158 -3.79 -12.81 11.92
N ILE A 159 -2.57 -12.33 11.66
CA ILE A 159 -2.30 -10.91 11.38
C ILE A 159 -2.95 -10.48 10.06
N VAL A 160 -2.89 -11.31 9.02
CA VAL A 160 -3.39 -10.96 7.68
C VAL A 160 -4.85 -11.38 7.43
N LYS A 161 -5.51 -11.88 8.44
CA LYS A 161 -6.89 -12.41 8.35
C LYS A 161 -7.89 -11.43 7.73
N GLY A 162 -7.72 -10.12 7.98
CA GLY A 162 -8.57 -9.08 7.41
C GLY A 162 -8.20 -8.61 6.01
N GLU A 163 -7.10 -9.10 5.46
CA GLU A 163 -6.58 -8.64 4.17
C GLU A 163 -7.20 -9.45 3.03
N GLN A 164 -8.34 -9.00 2.55
CA GLN A 164 -9.08 -9.64 1.46
C GLN A 164 -9.30 -8.65 0.32
N PHE A 165 -9.69 -9.16 -0.84
CA PHE A 165 -10.02 -8.34 -1.98
C PHE A 165 -11.13 -7.34 -1.61
N LYS A 166 -10.90 -6.08 -1.99
CA LYS A 166 -11.90 -5.01 -1.87
C LYS A 166 -12.25 -4.52 -3.27
N ALA A 167 -13.53 -4.60 -3.61
CA ALA A 167 -14.02 -4.08 -4.88
C ALA A 167 -13.77 -2.57 -4.98
N ARG A 168 -13.40 -2.12 -6.16
CA ARG A 168 -13.31 -0.68 -6.46
C ARG A 168 -14.68 -0.19 -6.89
N GLU A 169 -15.11 0.87 -6.25
CA GLU A 169 -16.31 1.60 -6.67
C GLU A 169 -16.01 2.50 -7.86
#